data_550b9e494172d76acbd63cacd05a283a
#
_entry.id   550b9e494172d76acbd63cacd05a283a
#
_cell.length_a   1.000
_cell.length_b   1.000
_cell.length_c   1.000
_cell.angle_alpha   90.00
_cell.angle_beta   90.00
_cell.angle_gamma   90.00
#
_symmetry.space_group_name_H-M   'P 1'
#
loop_
_entity.id
_entity.type
_entity.pdbx_description
1 polymer ?
#
loop_
_entity_poly.entity_id
_entity_poly.type
_entity_poly.pdbx_seq_one_letter_code
_entity_poly.pdbx_strand_id
1 'polypeptide(L)'
;MGIIIVIIVLALRSISERAVAKYTVDTDMPIMRRGKPRIRQTARFSAVASLNTLGKLAKYNRERRPQKDPEELFSTTPKKGKGNIIAGLVALAIFLYIIYSAIELILGVSAKEWDYLFSKTPSLLYGLMLDYLRVITITLISLFIALTLGYYFATRKRVEKFGIPVIQTLSAYPVPAYFPFLFLGIYPFVDSIFGSYTEEALVLFLGFLSTFYYVFYGFWMGVKAMPSEYNEIMRNLDLGFFQKMRYVIIPSTFPYLISGITSTVNSAWGGLEIGEYWPHIAGNRTLQVHSGLMKTIDVATSTGNIALAAWGSFLFAIIVAVYSIIFTKKIMDLAKKKYVAEEGIYRV
;
A
#
# COMPACT_ATOMS: atom_id res chain seq x y z
N MET A 1 -7.86 -7.56 -24.78
CA MET A 1 -7.33 -7.23 -23.41
C MET A 1 -6.50 -5.96 -23.39
N GLY A 2 -5.49 -5.75 -24.25
CA GLY A 2 -4.63 -4.56 -24.21
C GLY A 2 -5.36 -3.20 -24.31
N ILE A 3 -6.39 -3.10 -25.15
CA ILE A 3 -7.17 -1.86 -25.33
C ILE A 3 -7.93 -1.47 -24.07
N ILE A 4 -8.47 -2.44 -23.33
CA ILE A 4 -9.20 -2.20 -22.06
C ILE A 4 -8.24 -1.67 -21.01
N ILE A 5 -7.03 -2.22 -20.90
CA ILE A 5 -5.99 -1.76 -19.97
C ILE A 5 -5.58 -0.32 -20.30
N VAL A 6 -5.40 0.02 -21.58
CA VAL A 6 -5.07 1.38 -22.01
C VAL A 6 -6.20 2.36 -21.67
N ILE A 7 -7.46 1.98 -21.88
CA ILE A 7 -8.62 2.82 -21.53
C ILE A 7 -8.69 3.03 -20.02
N ILE A 8 -8.47 1.97 -19.22
CA ILE A 8 -8.45 2.06 -17.73
C ILE A 8 -7.31 2.96 -17.26
N VAL A 9 -6.10 2.80 -17.82
CA VAL A 9 -4.93 3.64 -17.46
C VAL A 9 -5.17 5.11 -17.83
N LEU A 10 -5.73 5.40 -19.00
CA LEU A 10 -6.06 6.76 -19.41
C LEU A 10 -7.18 7.37 -18.56
N ALA A 11 -8.20 6.59 -18.20
CA ALA A 11 -9.26 7.04 -17.31
C ALA A 11 -8.74 7.31 -15.89
N LEU A 12 -7.92 6.40 -15.34
CA LEU A 12 -7.28 6.58 -14.04
C LEU A 12 -6.32 7.76 -14.01
N ARG A 13 -5.56 7.98 -15.09
CA ARG A 13 -4.68 9.14 -15.22
C ARG A 13 -5.49 10.44 -15.22
N SER A 14 -6.58 10.52 -15.98
CA SER A 14 -7.46 11.69 -16.00
C SER A 14 -8.11 11.96 -14.63
N ILE A 15 -8.47 10.89 -13.89
CA ILE A 15 -9.04 11.00 -12.53
C ILE A 15 -7.95 11.44 -11.54
N SER A 16 -6.74 10.86 -11.62
CA SER A 16 -5.63 11.19 -10.73
C SER A 16 -5.13 12.63 -10.95
N GLU A 17 -5.00 13.08 -12.19
CA GLU A 17 -4.62 14.46 -12.50
C GLU A 17 -5.65 15.47 -11.96
N ARG A 18 -6.95 15.14 -12.00
CA ARG A 18 -8.02 15.97 -11.40
C ARG A 18 -8.01 15.90 -9.87
N ALA A 19 -7.71 14.75 -9.30
CA ALA A 19 -7.60 14.58 -7.84
C ALA A 19 -6.37 15.31 -7.31
N VAL A 20 -5.20 15.15 -7.93
CA VAL A 20 -3.95 15.82 -7.55
C VAL A 20 -4.10 17.35 -7.67
N ALA A 21 -4.70 17.85 -8.77
CA ALA A 21 -4.98 19.28 -8.93
C ALA A 21 -5.94 19.85 -7.86
N LYS A 22 -6.74 19.00 -7.22
CA LYS A 22 -7.67 19.37 -6.15
C LYS A 22 -7.04 19.37 -4.76
N TYR A 23 -5.93 18.66 -4.59
CA TYR A 23 -5.26 18.48 -3.29
C TYR A 23 -3.83 19.04 -3.22
N THR A 24 -3.30 19.60 -4.30
CA THR A 24 -2.09 20.44 -4.21
C THR A 24 -2.47 21.75 -3.56
N VAL A 25 -2.27 21.84 -2.27
CA VAL A 25 -2.22 23.09 -1.54
C VAL A 25 -0.99 23.81 -2.07
N ASP A 26 -1.18 24.97 -2.73
CA ASP A 26 -0.09 25.88 -3.06
C ASP A 26 0.54 26.32 -1.74
N THR A 27 1.63 25.68 -1.37
CA THR A 27 2.54 26.21 -0.35
C THR A 27 3.37 27.29 -1.02
N ASP A 28 2.77 28.46 -1.22
CA ASP A 28 3.49 29.69 -1.50
C ASP A 28 4.27 30.09 -0.24
N MET A 29 5.40 29.44 -0.01
CA MET A 29 6.42 30.03 0.86
C MET A 29 7.04 31.22 0.13
N PRO A 30 7.12 32.41 0.76
CA PRO A 30 7.78 33.57 0.16
C PRO A 30 9.27 33.24 0.00
N ILE A 31 9.68 32.91 -1.22
CA ILE A 31 11.08 32.75 -1.58
C ILE A 31 11.74 34.11 -1.46
N MET A 32 12.59 34.30 -0.45
CA MET A 32 13.53 35.41 -0.37
C MET A 32 14.31 35.51 -1.70
N ARG A 33 14.10 36.61 -2.40
CA ARG A 33 14.79 36.96 -3.64
C ARG A 33 16.30 37.03 -3.41
N ARG A 34 17.03 35.97 -3.69
CA ARG A 34 18.46 36.04 -3.95
C ARG A 34 18.69 36.56 -5.37
N GLY A 35 19.54 37.60 -5.47
CA GLY A 35 19.83 38.33 -6.69
C GLY A 35 20.20 37.43 -7.87
N LYS A 36 19.67 37.76 -9.03
CA LYS A 36 19.94 37.13 -10.32
C LYS A 36 21.39 37.34 -10.72
N PRO A 37 22.16 36.32 -11.09
CA PRO A 37 23.39 36.52 -11.83
C PRO A 37 23.06 36.96 -13.27
N ARG A 38 23.65 38.06 -13.71
CA ARG A 38 23.62 38.55 -15.10
C ARG A 38 24.33 37.53 -15.98
N ILE A 39 23.60 36.78 -16.81
CA ILE A 39 24.18 36.03 -17.93
C ILE A 39 24.07 36.86 -19.19
N ARG A 40 25.23 37.12 -19.79
CA ARG A 40 25.42 37.82 -21.08
C ARG A 40 24.69 37.05 -22.18
N GLN A 41 23.85 37.75 -22.92
CA GLN A 41 23.25 37.27 -24.16
C GLN A 41 24.36 37.20 -25.23
N THR A 42 24.54 36.04 -25.82
CA THR A 42 25.08 35.91 -27.18
C THR A 42 24.00 35.27 -28.05
N ALA A 43 23.74 36.02 -29.12
CA ALA A 43 22.75 35.70 -30.13
C ALA A 43 23.01 34.36 -30.84
N ARG A 44 21.94 33.63 -31.19
CA ARG A 44 21.74 33.10 -32.56
C ARG A 44 20.44 32.25 -32.70
N PHE A 45 19.69 32.66 -33.70
CA PHE A 45 18.90 31.96 -34.71
C PHE A 45 17.42 31.61 -34.42
N SER A 46 16.61 32.37 -35.04
CA SER A 46 15.40 32.21 -35.86
C SER A 46 14.89 30.78 -36.12
N ALA A 47 14.07 30.29 -35.18
CA ALA A 47 13.04 29.29 -35.41
C ALA A 47 11.89 29.41 -34.39
N VAL A 48 11.77 30.57 -33.70
CA VAL A 48 10.85 30.78 -32.54
C VAL A 48 9.65 31.65 -32.88
N ALA A 49 9.48 32.06 -34.15
CA ALA A 49 8.36 32.96 -34.50
C ALA A 49 6.98 32.27 -34.49
N SER A 50 6.90 30.93 -34.62
CA SER A 50 5.63 30.18 -34.62
C SER A 50 5.15 29.78 -33.22
N LEU A 51 6.04 29.70 -32.22
CA LEU A 51 5.67 29.33 -30.84
C LEU A 51 5.19 30.53 -30.02
N ASN A 52 5.60 31.77 -30.40
CA ASN A 52 5.17 32.99 -29.70
C ASN A 52 3.70 33.35 -29.95
N THR A 53 3.11 32.93 -31.09
CA THR A 53 1.69 33.17 -31.38
C THR A 53 0.78 32.26 -30.58
N LEU A 54 1.17 31.01 -30.35
CA LEU A 54 0.43 30.04 -29.49
C LEU A 54 0.54 30.44 -28.00
N GLY A 55 1.69 30.95 -27.58
CA GLY A 55 1.88 31.47 -26.23
C GLY A 55 1.03 32.76 -25.96
N LYS A 56 0.86 33.61 -26.94
CA LYS A 56 -0.02 34.83 -26.83
C LYS A 56 -1.50 34.46 -26.78
N LEU A 57 -1.94 33.44 -27.55
CA LEU A 57 -3.31 32.95 -27.51
C LEU A 57 -3.63 32.22 -26.19
N ALA A 58 -2.69 31.48 -25.64
CA ALA A 58 -2.84 30.84 -24.34
C ALA A 58 -2.89 31.86 -23.20
N LYS A 59 -2.10 32.94 -23.28
CA LYS A 59 -2.12 34.03 -22.31
C LYS A 59 -3.42 34.85 -22.39
N TYR A 60 -3.92 35.14 -23.61
CA TYR A 60 -5.17 35.84 -23.83
C TYR A 60 -6.41 35.06 -23.32
N ASN A 61 -6.42 33.75 -23.49
CA ASN A 61 -7.49 32.88 -22.95
C ASN A 61 -7.40 32.70 -21.43
N ARG A 62 -6.21 32.87 -20.82
CA ARG A 62 -6.02 32.82 -19.37
C ARG A 62 -6.50 34.09 -18.67
N GLU A 63 -6.35 35.24 -19.31
CA GLU A 63 -6.78 36.55 -18.78
C GLU A 63 -8.30 36.76 -18.87
N ARG A 64 -9.02 36.01 -19.71
CA ARG A 64 -10.50 36.05 -19.82
C ARG A 64 -11.26 35.11 -18.90
N ARG A 65 -10.58 34.25 -18.13
CA ARG A 65 -11.29 33.48 -17.11
C ARG A 65 -11.55 34.39 -15.91
N PRO A 66 -12.85 34.59 -15.54
CA PRO A 66 -13.14 35.31 -14.31
C PRO A 66 -12.43 34.59 -13.17
N GLN A 67 -11.64 35.33 -12.41
CA GLN A 67 -10.99 34.84 -11.21
C GLN A 67 -12.12 34.48 -10.23
N LYS A 68 -12.41 33.20 -10.07
CA LYS A 68 -13.39 32.74 -9.07
C LYS A 68 -12.79 33.01 -7.71
N ASP A 69 -13.55 33.65 -6.84
CA ASP A 69 -13.15 33.87 -5.47
C ASP A 69 -12.75 32.54 -4.79
N PRO A 70 -11.66 32.52 -4.00
CA PRO A 70 -11.22 31.31 -3.29
C PRO A 70 -12.32 30.66 -2.45
N GLU A 71 -13.26 31.42 -1.92
CA GLU A 71 -14.41 30.90 -1.16
C GLU A 71 -15.42 30.14 -2.02
N GLU A 72 -15.59 30.46 -3.31
CA GLU A 72 -16.43 29.67 -4.22
C GLU A 72 -15.82 28.31 -4.58
N LEU A 73 -14.50 28.17 -4.51
CA LEU A 73 -13.80 26.90 -4.76
C LEU A 73 -14.01 25.88 -3.64
N PHE A 74 -14.27 26.33 -2.42
CA PHE A 74 -14.51 25.48 -1.25
C PHE A 74 -16.01 25.22 -0.99
N SER A 75 -16.91 25.98 -1.62
CA SER A 75 -18.37 25.88 -1.42
C SER A 75 -19.10 25.01 -2.45
N THR A 76 -18.39 24.39 -3.41
CA THR A 76 -19.03 23.44 -4.31
C THR A 76 -19.32 22.13 -3.58
N THR A 77 -20.43 22.10 -2.83
CA THR A 77 -21.15 20.84 -2.62
C THR A 77 -21.26 20.14 -3.97
N PRO A 78 -20.84 18.86 -4.09
CA PRO A 78 -20.95 18.17 -5.36
C PRO A 78 -22.41 18.18 -5.78
N LYS A 79 -22.73 18.86 -6.89
CA LYS A 79 -24.08 18.78 -7.48
C LYS A 79 -24.37 17.30 -7.65
N LYS A 80 -25.36 16.80 -6.92
CA LYS A 80 -25.91 15.45 -7.08
C LYS A 80 -26.49 15.35 -8.48
N GLY A 81 -25.67 15.03 -9.46
CA GLY A 81 -26.12 14.75 -10.82
C GLY A 81 -26.95 13.46 -10.81
N LYS A 82 -27.98 13.38 -11.65
CA LYS A 82 -28.81 12.17 -11.82
C LYS A 82 -27.98 10.91 -12.03
N GLY A 83 -26.79 11.01 -12.64
CA GLY A 83 -25.83 9.91 -12.81
C GLY A 83 -25.31 9.32 -11.49
N ASN A 84 -25.10 10.14 -10.45
CA ASN A 84 -24.67 9.66 -9.13
C ASN A 84 -25.77 8.89 -8.40
N ILE A 85 -27.03 9.24 -8.64
CA ILE A 85 -28.19 8.52 -8.07
C ILE A 85 -28.32 7.15 -8.72
N ILE A 86 -28.21 7.09 -10.06
CA ILE A 86 -28.27 5.82 -10.80
C ILE A 86 -27.11 4.91 -10.39
N ALA A 87 -25.89 5.43 -10.31
CA ALA A 87 -24.72 4.66 -9.83
C ALA A 87 -24.93 4.15 -8.38
N GLY A 88 -25.51 4.97 -7.51
CA GLY A 88 -25.86 4.58 -6.14
C GLY A 88 -26.92 3.49 -6.10
N LEU A 89 -27.97 3.57 -6.93
CA LEU A 89 -29.01 2.55 -7.04
C LEU A 89 -28.47 1.23 -7.59
N VAL A 90 -27.60 1.27 -8.61
CA VAL A 90 -26.94 0.07 -9.15
C VAL A 90 -26.05 -0.58 -8.08
N ALA A 91 -25.24 0.21 -7.37
CA ALA A 91 -24.40 -0.30 -6.28
C ALA A 91 -25.26 -0.93 -5.15
N LEU A 92 -26.36 -0.29 -4.78
CA LEU A 92 -27.31 -0.83 -3.80
C LEU A 92 -27.96 -2.12 -4.29
N ALA A 93 -28.37 -2.19 -5.56
CA ALA A 93 -28.96 -3.40 -6.13
C ALA A 93 -27.97 -4.58 -6.15
N ILE A 94 -26.71 -4.32 -6.52
CA ILE A 94 -25.63 -5.33 -6.45
C ILE A 94 -25.42 -5.78 -5.00
N PHE A 95 -25.37 -4.85 -4.07
CA PHE A 95 -25.19 -5.16 -2.64
C PHE A 95 -26.35 -6.01 -2.09
N LEU A 96 -27.59 -5.66 -2.41
CA LEU A 96 -28.77 -6.43 -2.02
C LEU A 96 -28.79 -7.82 -2.65
N TYR A 97 -28.37 -7.94 -3.91
CA TYR A 97 -28.22 -9.22 -4.59
C TYR A 97 -27.18 -10.12 -3.93
N ILE A 98 -26.03 -9.56 -3.53
CA ILE A 98 -25.00 -10.30 -2.78
C ILE A 98 -25.55 -10.79 -1.43
N ILE A 99 -26.27 -9.92 -0.69
CA ILE A 99 -26.90 -10.32 0.57
C ILE A 99 -27.93 -11.42 0.35
N TYR A 100 -28.79 -11.29 -0.65
CA TYR A 100 -29.78 -12.29 -0.98
C TYR A 100 -29.14 -13.65 -1.28
N SER A 101 -28.12 -13.66 -2.16
CA SER A 101 -27.40 -14.89 -2.49
C SER A 101 -26.68 -15.51 -1.28
N ALA A 102 -26.14 -14.68 -0.40
CA ALA A 102 -25.52 -15.16 0.84
C ALA A 102 -26.54 -15.80 1.79
N ILE A 103 -27.73 -15.19 1.92
CA ILE A 103 -28.83 -15.74 2.73
C ILE A 103 -29.33 -17.05 2.15
N GLU A 104 -29.51 -17.14 0.83
CA GLU A 104 -29.93 -18.37 0.15
C GLU A 104 -28.95 -19.52 0.38
N LEU A 105 -27.63 -19.25 0.27
CA LEU A 105 -26.59 -20.20 0.58
C LEU A 105 -26.65 -20.68 2.04
N ILE A 106 -26.84 -19.76 2.99
CA ILE A 106 -26.91 -20.09 4.43
C ILE A 106 -28.15 -20.94 4.73
N LEU A 107 -29.30 -20.61 4.16
CA LEU A 107 -30.55 -21.34 4.36
C LEU A 107 -30.53 -22.72 3.67
N GLY A 108 -29.72 -22.90 2.63
CA GLY A 108 -29.54 -24.17 1.93
C GLY A 108 -28.66 -25.18 2.65
N VAL A 109 -27.92 -24.76 3.69
CA VAL A 109 -27.02 -25.62 4.47
C VAL A 109 -27.84 -26.52 5.41
N SER A 110 -27.64 -27.84 5.31
CA SER A 110 -28.34 -28.81 6.18
C SER A 110 -27.86 -28.74 7.64
N ALA A 111 -28.70 -29.19 8.58
CA ALA A 111 -28.32 -29.22 10.01
C ALA A 111 -27.05 -30.05 10.27
N LYS A 112 -26.86 -31.15 9.52
CA LYS A 112 -25.63 -31.97 9.63
C LYS A 112 -24.39 -31.24 9.15
N GLU A 113 -24.51 -30.43 8.12
CA GLU A 113 -23.41 -29.60 7.63
C GLU A 113 -23.08 -28.51 8.63
N TRP A 114 -24.08 -27.90 9.28
CA TRP A 114 -23.84 -26.94 10.37
C TRP A 114 -23.07 -27.57 11.54
N ASP A 115 -23.45 -28.77 11.98
CA ASP A 115 -22.69 -29.52 13.00
C ASP A 115 -21.24 -29.75 12.58
N TYR A 116 -21.03 -30.13 11.32
CA TYR A 116 -19.69 -30.30 10.78
C TYR A 116 -18.89 -29.00 10.78
N LEU A 117 -19.47 -27.87 10.31
CA LEU A 117 -18.82 -26.56 10.26
C LEU A 117 -18.45 -26.09 11.66
N PHE A 118 -19.36 -26.20 12.63
CA PHE A 118 -19.08 -25.85 14.02
C PHE A 118 -17.99 -26.73 14.64
N SER A 119 -17.97 -28.02 14.35
CA SER A 119 -16.92 -28.93 14.82
C SER A 119 -15.54 -28.57 14.25
N LYS A 120 -15.47 -27.98 13.03
CA LYS A 120 -14.23 -27.53 12.38
C LYS A 120 -13.79 -26.14 12.85
N THR A 121 -14.68 -25.34 13.44
CA THR A 121 -14.38 -23.94 13.84
C THR A 121 -13.13 -23.82 14.73
N PRO A 122 -12.88 -24.67 15.75
CA PRO A 122 -11.66 -24.56 16.55
C PRO A 122 -10.37 -24.71 15.73
N SER A 123 -10.35 -25.65 14.77
CA SER A 123 -9.20 -25.85 13.90
C SER A 123 -8.99 -24.69 12.90
N LEU A 124 -10.08 -24.09 12.41
CA LEU A 124 -10.03 -22.90 11.56
C LEU A 124 -9.49 -21.68 12.33
N LEU A 125 -9.94 -21.48 13.57
CA LEU A 125 -9.43 -20.41 14.44
C LEU A 125 -7.96 -20.62 14.81
N TYR A 126 -7.54 -21.85 15.03
CA TYR A 126 -6.13 -22.17 15.23
C TYR A 126 -5.29 -21.86 13.99
N GLY A 127 -5.78 -22.26 12.80
CA GLY A 127 -5.15 -21.90 11.52
C GLY A 127 -5.02 -20.38 11.37
N LEU A 128 -6.10 -19.63 11.64
CA LEU A 128 -6.11 -18.17 11.59
C LEU A 128 -5.09 -17.55 12.58
N MET A 129 -4.93 -18.11 13.76
CA MET A 129 -3.93 -17.65 14.72
C MET A 129 -2.50 -17.81 14.15
N LEU A 130 -2.22 -18.92 13.48
CA LEU A 130 -0.93 -19.14 12.82
C LEU A 130 -0.72 -18.16 11.66
N ASP A 131 -1.76 -17.87 10.87
CA ASP A 131 -1.70 -16.87 9.80
C ASP A 131 -1.38 -15.48 10.35
N TYR A 132 -1.99 -15.06 11.47
CA TYR A 132 -1.63 -13.84 12.17
C TYR A 132 -0.17 -13.81 12.60
N LEU A 133 0.37 -14.90 13.11
CA LEU A 133 1.78 -15.00 13.48
C LEU A 133 2.68 -14.85 12.24
N ARG A 134 2.31 -15.41 11.09
CA ARG A 134 3.02 -15.22 9.82
C ARG A 134 2.97 -13.77 9.37
N VAL A 135 1.79 -13.13 9.39
CA VAL A 135 1.62 -11.72 9.04
C VAL A 135 2.47 -10.81 9.94
N ILE A 136 2.47 -11.07 11.25
CA ILE A 136 3.31 -10.34 12.21
C ILE A 136 4.79 -10.52 11.88
N THR A 137 5.23 -11.75 11.63
CA THR A 137 6.62 -12.06 11.29
C THR A 137 7.06 -11.37 10.00
N ILE A 138 6.25 -11.45 8.93
CA ILE A 138 6.49 -10.76 7.67
C ILE A 138 6.60 -9.25 7.89
N THR A 139 5.70 -8.67 8.69
CA THR A 139 5.68 -7.24 8.98
C THR A 139 6.91 -6.80 9.77
N LEU A 140 7.34 -7.56 10.77
CA LEU A 140 8.53 -7.26 11.57
C LEU A 140 9.81 -7.34 10.73
N ILE A 141 9.96 -8.36 9.90
CA ILE A 141 11.09 -8.48 8.97
C ILE A 141 11.09 -7.31 7.99
N SER A 142 9.94 -6.98 7.42
CA SER A 142 9.78 -5.86 6.49
C SER A 142 10.11 -4.53 7.14
N LEU A 143 9.66 -4.31 8.37
CA LEU A 143 9.96 -3.11 9.16
C LEU A 143 11.46 -3.00 9.46
N PHE A 144 12.09 -4.08 9.91
CA PHE A 144 13.54 -4.09 10.19
C PHE A 144 14.36 -3.72 8.94
N ILE A 145 14.02 -4.31 7.79
CA ILE A 145 14.68 -4.02 6.52
C ILE A 145 14.38 -2.58 6.07
N ALA A 146 13.13 -2.11 6.23
CA ALA A 146 12.77 -0.75 5.89
C ALA A 146 13.55 0.28 6.72
N LEU A 147 13.67 0.08 8.03
CA LEU A 147 14.40 1.00 8.92
C LEU A 147 15.89 1.06 8.58
N THR A 148 16.50 -0.06 8.21
CA THR A 148 17.93 -0.12 7.88
C THR A 148 18.20 0.36 6.45
N LEU A 149 17.63 -0.31 5.45
CA LEU A 149 17.85 0.03 4.04
C LEU A 149 17.19 1.35 3.66
N GLY A 150 15.97 1.63 4.14
CA GLY A 150 15.25 2.88 3.85
C GLY A 150 16.03 4.10 4.33
N TYR A 151 16.60 4.05 5.56
CA TYR A 151 17.47 5.11 6.06
C TYR A 151 18.75 5.23 5.24
N TYR A 152 19.41 4.10 4.92
CA TYR A 152 20.61 4.09 4.10
C TYR A 152 20.37 4.73 2.72
N PHE A 153 19.24 4.41 2.09
CA PHE A 153 18.87 4.97 0.79
C PHE A 153 18.54 6.47 0.91
N ALA A 154 17.76 6.87 1.93
CA ALA A 154 17.37 8.26 2.12
C ALA A 154 18.56 9.20 2.36
N THR A 155 19.64 8.69 3.00
CA THR A 155 20.83 9.49 3.36
C THR A 155 21.95 9.45 2.33
N ARG A 156 21.94 8.52 1.36
CA ARG A 156 22.99 8.33 0.37
C ARG A 156 22.51 8.58 -1.05
N LYS A 157 22.65 9.80 -1.57
CA LYS A 157 22.16 10.21 -2.92
C LYS A 157 22.57 9.26 -4.06
N ARG A 158 23.77 8.68 -4.03
CA ARG A 158 24.21 7.72 -5.06
C ARG A 158 23.44 6.41 -4.98
N VAL A 159 23.26 5.88 -3.78
CA VAL A 159 22.51 4.63 -3.53
C VAL A 159 21.04 4.83 -3.87
N GLU A 160 20.45 5.95 -3.45
CA GLU A 160 19.08 6.34 -3.78
C GLU A 160 18.84 6.36 -5.29
N LYS A 161 19.74 7.05 -6.04
CA LYS A 161 19.59 7.22 -7.49
C LYS A 161 19.48 5.90 -8.26
N PHE A 162 20.23 4.88 -7.85
CA PHE A 162 20.22 3.57 -8.50
C PHE A 162 19.33 2.56 -7.79
N GLY A 163 19.26 2.59 -6.47
CA GLY A 163 18.54 1.61 -5.68
C GLY A 163 17.02 1.78 -5.73
N ILE A 164 16.52 3.02 -5.70
CA ILE A 164 15.07 3.24 -5.76
C ILE A 164 14.46 2.73 -7.06
N PRO A 165 15.00 3.01 -8.28
CA PRO A 165 14.50 2.43 -9.52
C PRO A 165 14.53 0.89 -9.53
N VAL A 166 15.56 0.27 -8.96
CA VAL A 166 15.64 -1.20 -8.85
C VAL A 166 14.50 -1.73 -7.97
N ILE A 167 14.31 -1.16 -6.77
CA ILE A 167 13.23 -1.56 -5.88
C ILE A 167 11.87 -1.31 -6.53
N GLN A 168 11.68 -0.19 -7.24
CA GLN A 168 10.45 0.11 -7.97
C GLN A 168 10.15 -0.94 -9.05
N THR A 169 11.17 -1.34 -9.81
CA THR A 169 11.00 -2.39 -10.83
C THR A 169 10.61 -3.72 -10.18
N LEU A 170 11.29 -4.10 -9.08
CA LEU A 170 10.97 -5.33 -8.35
C LEU A 170 9.57 -5.29 -7.74
N SER A 171 9.15 -4.14 -7.18
CA SER A 171 7.81 -3.98 -6.60
C SER A 171 6.68 -3.98 -7.64
N ALA A 172 6.97 -3.57 -8.87
CA ALA A 172 6.02 -3.57 -9.97
C ALA A 172 5.86 -4.95 -10.62
N TYR A 173 6.84 -5.84 -10.45
CA TYR A 173 6.81 -7.17 -11.03
C TYR A 173 6.03 -8.13 -10.11
N PRO A 174 4.97 -8.80 -10.61
CA PRO A 174 4.13 -9.66 -9.78
C PRO A 174 4.94 -10.82 -9.19
N VAL A 175 4.99 -10.93 -7.86
CA VAL A 175 5.74 -11.98 -7.17
C VAL A 175 5.37 -13.39 -7.66
N PRO A 176 4.07 -13.73 -7.87
CA PRO A 176 3.70 -15.04 -8.38
C PRO A 176 4.31 -15.39 -9.76
N ALA A 177 4.67 -14.40 -10.57
CA ALA A 177 5.24 -14.65 -11.89
C ALA A 177 6.69 -15.15 -11.84
N TYR A 178 7.46 -14.80 -10.81
CA TYR A 178 8.87 -15.19 -10.70
C TYR A 178 9.17 -16.11 -9.50
N PHE A 179 8.29 -16.17 -8.53
CA PHE A 179 8.51 -16.97 -7.32
C PHE A 179 8.70 -18.46 -7.59
N PRO A 180 8.02 -19.11 -8.55
CA PRO A 180 8.30 -20.52 -8.89
C PRO A 180 9.76 -20.78 -9.28
N PHE A 181 10.40 -19.83 -9.98
CA PHE A 181 11.82 -19.93 -10.33
C PHE A 181 12.72 -19.75 -9.09
N LEU A 182 12.38 -18.77 -8.22
CA LEU A 182 13.07 -18.59 -6.95
C LEU A 182 12.90 -19.84 -6.08
N PHE A 183 11.69 -20.37 -5.96
CA PHE A 183 11.39 -21.59 -5.21
C PHE A 183 12.32 -22.73 -5.62
N LEU A 184 12.44 -23.03 -6.91
CA LEU A 184 13.33 -24.08 -7.39
C LEU A 184 14.80 -23.79 -7.05
N GLY A 185 15.25 -22.54 -7.21
CA GLY A 185 16.64 -22.18 -7.01
C GLY A 185 17.07 -22.15 -5.55
N ILE A 186 16.19 -21.72 -4.64
CA ILE A 186 16.54 -21.54 -3.23
C ILE A 186 16.09 -22.70 -2.34
N TYR A 187 15.17 -23.56 -2.80
CA TYR A 187 14.60 -24.66 -2.00
C TYR A 187 15.68 -25.53 -1.34
N PRO A 188 16.70 -26.05 -2.06
CA PRO A 188 17.72 -26.91 -1.45
C PRO A 188 18.51 -26.20 -0.34
N PHE A 189 18.75 -24.90 -0.50
CA PHE A 189 19.45 -24.09 0.50
C PHE A 189 18.57 -23.86 1.73
N VAL A 190 17.31 -23.50 1.55
CA VAL A 190 16.36 -23.29 2.65
C VAL A 190 16.11 -24.60 3.40
N ASP A 191 15.99 -25.71 2.66
CA ASP A 191 15.79 -27.04 3.23
C ASP A 191 16.97 -27.50 4.11
N SER A 192 18.18 -27.19 3.70
CA SER A 192 19.38 -27.47 4.49
C SER A 192 19.45 -26.74 5.83
N ILE A 193 18.74 -25.58 5.94
CA ILE A 193 18.72 -24.75 7.16
C ILE A 193 17.50 -25.07 8.02
N PHE A 194 16.32 -25.16 7.41
CA PHE A 194 15.03 -25.22 8.10
C PHE A 194 14.42 -26.62 8.18
N GLY A 195 14.87 -27.55 7.33
CA GLY A 195 14.39 -28.95 7.33
C GLY A 195 12.86 -29.03 7.21
N SER A 196 12.19 -29.58 8.21
CA SER A 196 10.73 -29.74 8.22
C SER A 196 9.93 -28.40 8.18
N TYR A 197 10.59 -27.27 8.39
CA TYR A 197 9.98 -25.92 8.33
C TYR A 197 10.31 -25.17 7.04
N THR A 198 10.83 -25.87 6.02
CA THR A 198 11.21 -25.27 4.73
C THR A 198 10.05 -24.54 4.06
N GLU A 199 8.89 -25.17 3.99
CA GLU A 199 7.69 -24.58 3.37
C GLU A 199 7.22 -23.34 4.14
N GLU A 200 7.26 -23.36 5.47
CA GLU A 200 6.93 -22.20 6.30
C GLU A 200 7.88 -21.04 6.03
N ALA A 201 9.18 -21.29 5.95
CA ALA A 201 10.19 -20.27 5.64
C ALA A 201 9.99 -19.68 4.23
N LEU A 202 9.64 -20.52 3.25
CA LEU A 202 9.39 -20.08 1.88
C LEU A 202 8.10 -19.26 1.76
N VAL A 203 7.04 -19.60 2.51
CA VAL A 203 5.81 -18.83 2.57
C VAL A 203 6.05 -17.45 3.22
N LEU A 204 6.82 -17.40 4.32
CA LEU A 204 7.23 -16.14 4.92
C LEU A 204 8.05 -15.29 3.95
N PHE A 205 8.95 -15.91 3.18
CA PHE A 205 9.74 -15.22 2.17
C PHE A 205 8.89 -14.70 1.02
N LEU A 206 7.91 -15.47 0.54
CA LEU A 206 6.93 -15.03 -0.46
C LEU A 206 6.15 -13.82 0.04
N GLY A 207 5.60 -13.90 1.25
CA GLY A 207 4.87 -12.81 1.88
C GLY A 207 5.73 -11.57 2.05
N PHE A 208 6.98 -11.73 2.48
CA PHE A 208 7.94 -10.63 2.57
C PHE A 208 8.20 -9.97 1.20
N LEU A 209 8.51 -10.75 0.17
CA LEU A 209 8.74 -10.22 -1.18
C LEU A 209 7.52 -9.47 -1.73
N SER A 210 6.32 -9.90 -1.36
CA SER A 210 5.07 -9.28 -1.82
C SER A 210 4.76 -7.95 -1.13
N THR A 211 5.31 -7.68 0.05
CA THR A 211 4.77 -6.63 0.92
C THR A 211 5.78 -5.64 1.49
N PHE A 212 7.07 -5.98 1.58
CA PHE A 212 8.05 -5.13 2.25
C PHE A 212 8.17 -3.72 1.65
N TYR A 213 7.84 -3.57 0.38
CA TYR A 213 7.89 -2.29 -0.35
C TYR A 213 7.03 -1.20 0.29
N TYR A 214 5.89 -1.55 0.89
CA TYR A 214 4.97 -0.57 1.46
C TYR A 214 5.59 0.16 2.64
N VAL A 215 6.13 -0.57 3.62
CA VAL A 215 6.78 0.04 4.77
C VAL A 215 8.13 0.67 4.39
N PHE A 216 8.84 0.08 3.42
CA PHE A 216 10.08 0.63 2.90
C PHE A 216 9.87 2.01 2.28
N TYR A 217 8.92 2.16 1.35
CA TYR A 217 8.64 3.46 0.72
C TYR A 217 8.05 4.45 1.71
N GLY A 218 7.16 4.01 2.60
CA GLY A 218 6.63 4.85 3.65
C GLY A 218 7.76 5.46 4.48
N PHE A 219 8.65 4.64 5.00
CA PHE A 219 9.76 5.10 5.81
C PHE A 219 10.75 5.97 5.02
N TRP A 220 11.17 5.53 3.84
CA TRP A 220 12.08 6.30 2.97
C TRP A 220 11.51 7.68 2.64
N MET A 221 10.24 7.78 2.25
CA MET A 221 9.58 9.07 2.01
C MET A 221 9.48 9.91 3.28
N GLY A 222 9.17 9.29 4.42
CA GLY A 222 9.13 9.97 5.70
C GLY A 222 10.49 10.61 6.06
N VAL A 223 11.60 9.89 5.87
CA VAL A 223 12.95 10.44 6.10
C VAL A 223 13.27 11.57 5.13
N LYS A 224 12.83 11.48 3.87
CA LYS A 224 13.02 12.54 2.87
C LYS A 224 12.19 13.78 3.14
N ALA A 225 11.03 13.62 3.76
CA ALA A 225 10.13 14.72 4.12
C ALA A 225 10.54 15.45 5.41
N MET A 226 11.52 14.92 6.16
CA MET A 226 12.00 15.57 7.39
C MET A 226 12.62 16.93 7.09
N PRO A 227 12.29 17.99 7.87
CA PRO A 227 12.94 19.31 7.81
C PRO A 227 14.46 19.19 8.01
N SER A 228 15.21 20.08 7.34
CA SER A 228 16.70 20.10 7.42
C SER A 228 17.22 20.34 8.82
N GLU A 229 16.46 21.07 9.64
CA GLU A 229 16.76 21.39 11.04
C GLU A 229 16.99 20.14 11.88
N TYR A 230 16.23 19.06 11.64
CA TYR A 230 16.45 17.78 12.34
C TYR A 230 17.81 17.18 12.04
N ASN A 231 18.30 17.33 10.79
CA ASN A 231 19.63 16.85 10.41
C ASN A 231 20.74 17.68 11.10
N GLU A 232 20.51 18.99 11.27
CA GLU A 232 21.42 19.86 11.99
C GLU A 232 21.46 19.53 13.48
N ILE A 233 20.32 19.30 14.11
CA ILE A 233 20.22 18.87 15.51
C ILE A 233 20.95 17.54 15.72
N MET A 234 20.71 16.54 14.86
CA MET A 234 21.37 15.24 14.96
C MET A 234 22.91 15.34 14.83
N ARG A 235 23.38 16.29 14.02
CA ARG A 235 24.80 16.54 13.83
C ARG A 235 25.42 17.32 14.98
N ASN A 236 24.74 18.38 15.45
CA ASN A 236 25.24 19.24 16.53
C ASN A 236 25.32 18.51 17.87
N LEU A 237 24.40 17.55 18.11
CA LEU A 237 24.40 16.70 19.30
C LEU A 237 25.26 15.44 19.14
N ASP A 238 25.94 15.28 18.00
CA ASP A 238 26.77 14.09 17.66
C ASP A 238 26.08 12.75 17.96
N LEU A 239 24.78 12.63 17.63
CA LEU A 239 24.01 11.47 17.95
C LEU A 239 24.53 10.24 17.19
N GLY A 240 24.68 9.10 17.88
CA GLY A 240 24.95 7.81 17.29
C GLY A 240 23.75 7.29 16.46
N PHE A 241 23.96 6.26 15.63
CA PHE A 241 22.92 5.70 14.75
C PHE A 241 21.63 5.34 15.51
N PHE A 242 21.74 4.58 16.61
CA PHE A 242 20.56 4.16 17.39
C PHE A 242 19.86 5.34 18.08
N GLN A 243 20.62 6.34 18.51
CA GLN A 243 20.06 7.56 19.09
C GLN A 243 19.30 8.38 18.04
N LYS A 244 19.88 8.54 16.82
CA LYS A 244 19.20 9.18 15.68
C LYS A 244 17.88 8.49 15.36
N MET A 245 17.90 7.16 15.23
CA MET A 245 16.70 6.36 14.95
C MET A 245 15.64 6.53 16.02
N ARG A 246 16.01 6.35 17.30
CA ARG A 246 15.06 6.31 18.42
C ARG A 246 14.45 7.67 18.77
N TYR A 247 15.27 8.72 18.77
CA TYR A 247 14.85 10.02 19.29
C TYR A 247 14.42 11.02 18.25
N VAL A 248 14.86 10.85 16.99
CA VAL A 248 14.56 11.82 15.93
C VAL A 248 13.83 11.18 14.76
N ILE A 249 14.42 10.18 14.11
CA ILE A 249 13.95 9.68 12.82
C ILE A 249 12.62 8.93 12.97
N ILE A 250 12.54 7.92 13.83
CA ILE A 250 11.31 7.15 14.02
C ILE A 250 10.15 8.05 14.49
N PRO A 251 10.31 8.93 15.50
CA PRO A 251 9.25 9.85 15.90
C PRO A 251 8.80 10.77 14.76
N SER A 252 9.73 11.37 14.03
CA SER A 252 9.40 12.31 12.93
C SER A 252 8.75 11.62 11.73
N THR A 253 9.10 10.35 11.46
CA THR A 253 8.56 9.57 10.34
C THR A 253 7.37 8.69 10.74
N PHE A 254 6.94 8.77 11.99
CA PHE A 254 5.94 7.84 12.56
C PHE A 254 4.64 7.76 11.76
N PRO A 255 4.03 8.87 11.26
CA PRO A 255 2.83 8.78 10.43
C PRO A 255 3.04 7.98 9.14
N TYR A 256 4.19 8.16 8.50
CA TYR A 256 4.57 7.42 7.29
C TYR A 256 4.82 5.94 7.59
N LEU A 257 5.47 5.65 8.71
CA LEU A 257 5.70 4.28 9.18
C LEU A 257 4.38 3.54 9.43
N ILE A 258 3.45 4.15 10.17
CA ILE A 258 2.14 3.53 10.45
C ILE A 258 1.36 3.25 9.17
N SER A 259 1.35 4.19 8.22
CA SER A 259 0.73 3.99 6.92
C SER A 259 1.36 2.81 6.17
N GLY A 260 2.69 2.76 6.12
CA GLY A 260 3.44 1.68 5.50
C GLY A 260 3.20 0.32 6.18
N ILE A 261 3.24 0.26 7.51
CA ILE A 261 2.96 -0.96 8.29
C ILE A 261 1.54 -1.46 8.02
N THR A 262 0.55 -0.56 8.07
CA THR A 262 -0.85 -0.93 7.79
C THR A 262 -1.01 -1.52 6.40
N SER A 263 -0.38 -0.91 5.39
CA SER A 263 -0.40 -1.42 4.02
C SER A 263 0.33 -2.77 3.91
N THR A 264 1.46 -2.95 4.60
CA THR A 264 2.20 -4.22 4.65
C THR A 264 1.36 -5.33 5.27
N VAL A 265 0.71 -5.08 6.42
CA VAL A 265 -0.18 -6.05 7.08
C VAL A 265 -1.34 -6.43 6.17
N ASN A 266 -2.02 -5.45 5.56
CA ASN A 266 -3.15 -5.73 4.68
C ASN A 266 -2.74 -6.53 3.43
N SER A 267 -1.58 -6.23 2.84
CA SER A 267 -1.08 -6.96 1.67
C SER A 267 -0.51 -8.34 2.01
N ALA A 268 -0.04 -8.56 3.24
CA ALA A 268 0.51 -9.85 3.65
C ALA A 268 -0.54 -10.97 3.58
N TRP A 269 -1.81 -10.65 3.84
CA TRP A 269 -2.91 -11.60 3.67
C TRP A 269 -3.02 -12.15 2.25
N GLY A 270 -2.90 -11.28 1.23
CA GLY A 270 -2.89 -11.73 -0.17
C GLY A 270 -1.66 -12.59 -0.52
N GLY A 271 -0.51 -12.31 0.10
CA GLY A 271 0.67 -13.15 -0.03
C GLY A 271 0.50 -14.54 0.61
N LEU A 272 -0.16 -14.62 1.76
CA LEU A 272 -0.45 -15.87 2.45
C LEU A 272 -1.51 -16.71 1.72
N GLU A 273 -2.56 -16.07 1.18
CA GLU A 273 -3.59 -16.74 0.38
C GLU A 273 -2.98 -17.54 -0.77
N ILE A 274 -1.99 -16.99 -1.46
CA ILE A 274 -1.28 -17.70 -2.52
C ILE A 274 -0.26 -18.69 -1.96
N GLY A 275 0.45 -18.30 -0.89
CA GLY A 275 1.62 -19.03 -0.38
C GLY A 275 1.30 -20.23 0.46
N GLU A 276 0.22 -20.21 1.25
CA GLU A 276 -0.10 -21.28 2.18
C GLU A 276 -0.49 -22.60 1.51
N TYR A 277 -1.06 -22.52 0.31
CA TYR A 277 -1.34 -23.68 -0.53
C TYR A 277 -1.18 -23.31 -2.01
N TRP A 278 -0.06 -23.69 -2.58
CA TRP A 278 0.22 -23.49 -4.01
C TRP A 278 0.53 -24.82 -4.67
N PRO A 279 -0.49 -25.51 -5.19
CA PRO A 279 -0.32 -26.78 -5.90
C PRO A 279 0.46 -26.55 -7.20
N HIS A 280 1.34 -27.51 -7.51
CA HIS A 280 2.13 -27.48 -8.76
C HIS A 280 2.95 -26.20 -8.99
N ILE A 281 3.46 -25.60 -7.91
CA ILE A 281 4.29 -24.38 -8.00
C ILE A 281 5.50 -24.59 -8.93
N ALA A 282 6.05 -25.79 -8.95
CA ALA A 282 7.18 -26.16 -9.80
C ALA A 282 7.08 -27.66 -10.19
N GLY A 283 6.44 -27.94 -11.31
CA GLY A 283 6.17 -29.31 -11.75
C GLY A 283 5.24 -30.04 -10.77
N ASN A 284 5.71 -31.14 -10.17
CA ASN A 284 4.92 -31.92 -9.20
C ASN A 284 5.10 -31.46 -7.74
N ARG A 285 5.88 -30.40 -7.48
CA ARG A 285 6.04 -29.88 -6.12
C ARG A 285 4.92 -28.95 -5.74
N THR A 286 4.44 -29.11 -4.51
CA THR A 286 3.43 -28.24 -3.90
C THR A 286 4.10 -27.45 -2.79
N LEU A 287 3.89 -26.16 -2.74
CA LEU A 287 4.21 -25.34 -1.57
C LEU A 287 2.97 -25.35 -0.68
N GLN A 288 3.11 -25.82 0.57
CA GLN A 288 2.02 -25.81 1.52
C GLN A 288 2.53 -25.75 2.96
N VAL A 289 1.91 -24.92 3.77
CA VAL A 289 2.18 -24.87 5.22
C VAL A 289 1.59 -26.08 5.95
N HIS A 290 2.03 -26.35 7.16
CA HIS A 290 1.45 -27.41 7.98
C HIS A 290 -0.01 -27.15 8.32
N SER A 291 -0.33 -25.95 8.81
CA SER A 291 -1.67 -25.51 9.17
C SER A 291 -1.84 -24.03 8.92
N GLY A 292 -3.00 -23.64 8.40
CA GLY A 292 -3.37 -22.26 8.12
C GLY A 292 -4.83 -22.18 7.71
N LEU A 293 -5.48 -21.06 7.96
CA LEU A 293 -6.86 -20.83 7.54
C LEU A 293 -6.92 -20.65 6.02
N MET A 294 -5.99 -19.88 5.43
CA MET A 294 -5.93 -19.67 3.98
C MET A 294 -5.72 -21.00 3.26
N LYS A 295 -4.75 -21.82 3.72
CA LYS A 295 -4.60 -23.20 3.22
C LYS A 295 -5.90 -23.99 3.29
N THR A 296 -6.62 -23.93 4.41
CA THR A 296 -7.86 -24.71 4.59
C THR A 296 -8.95 -24.26 3.63
N ILE A 297 -9.07 -22.93 3.39
CA ILE A 297 -10.01 -22.36 2.43
C ILE A 297 -9.68 -22.82 1.01
N ASP A 298 -8.40 -22.75 0.61
CA ASP A 298 -7.94 -23.13 -0.73
C ASP A 298 -8.12 -24.64 -0.98
N VAL A 299 -7.76 -25.47 -0.02
CA VAL A 299 -7.97 -26.93 -0.11
C VAL A 299 -9.47 -27.26 -0.17
N ALA A 300 -10.29 -26.62 0.66
CA ALA A 300 -11.74 -26.82 0.65
C ALA A 300 -12.35 -26.39 -0.70
N THR A 301 -11.90 -25.28 -1.25
CA THR A 301 -12.34 -24.79 -2.58
C THR A 301 -11.93 -25.76 -3.69
N SER A 302 -10.67 -26.22 -3.70
CA SER A 302 -10.14 -27.12 -4.72
C SER A 302 -10.76 -28.53 -4.66
N THR A 303 -11.21 -28.96 -3.49
CA THR A 303 -11.90 -30.26 -3.28
C THR A 303 -13.42 -30.17 -3.42
N GLY A 304 -13.97 -28.99 -3.71
CA GLY A 304 -15.41 -28.78 -3.87
C GLY A 304 -16.20 -28.67 -2.57
N ASN A 305 -15.54 -28.60 -1.40
CA ASN A 305 -16.20 -28.36 -0.11
C ASN A 305 -16.47 -26.87 0.09
N ILE A 306 -17.41 -26.34 -0.70
CA ILE A 306 -17.72 -24.91 -0.76
C ILE A 306 -18.28 -24.40 0.59
N ALA A 307 -19.03 -25.24 1.34
CA ALA A 307 -19.56 -24.85 2.64
C ALA A 307 -18.44 -24.55 3.64
N LEU A 308 -17.41 -25.39 3.70
CA LEU A 308 -16.25 -25.18 4.58
C LEU A 308 -15.42 -23.96 4.15
N ALA A 309 -15.20 -23.79 2.84
CA ALA A 309 -14.50 -22.62 2.31
C ALA A 309 -15.24 -21.31 2.66
N ALA A 310 -16.56 -21.28 2.45
CA ALA A 310 -17.39 -20.13 2.80
C ALA A 310 -17.37 -19.83 4.30
N TRP A 311 -17.46 -20.86 5.15
CA TRP A 311 -17.38 -20.71 6.60
C TRP A 311 -16.05 -20.15 7.07
N GLY A 312 -14.93 -20.69 6.55
CA GLY A 312 -13.58 -20.17 6.82
C GLY A 312 -13.44 -18.70 6.40
N SER A 313 -13.89 -18.36 5.19
CA SER A 313 -13.86 -16.98 4.69
C SER A 313 -14.72 -16.03 5.53
N PHE A 314 -15.86 -16.49 6.02
CA PHE A 314 -16.75 -15.71 6.90
C PHE A 314 -16.07 -15.41 8.25
N LEU A 315 -15.47 -16.43 8.88
CA LEU A 315 -14.71 -16.26 10.13
C LEU A 315 -13.54 -15.29 9.93
N PHE A 316 -12.80 -15.44 8.84
CA PHE A 316 -11.72 -14.52 8.47
C PHE A 316 -12.23 -13.08 8.33
N ALA A 317 -13.30 -12.87 7.57
CA ALA A 317 -13.85 -11.54 7.32
C ALA A 317 -14.26 -10.82 8.62
N ILE A 318 -14.92 -11.52 9.55
CA ILE A 318 -15.31 -10.94 10.84
C ILE A 318 -14.09 -10.53 11.65
N ILE A 319 -13.12 -11.44 11.80
CA ILE A 319 -11.97 -11.21 12.68
C ILE A 319 -11.07 -10.13 12.10
N VAL A 320 -10.83 -10.13 10.78
CA VAL A 320 -10.04 -9.08 10.11
C VAL A 320 -10.75 -7.73 10.16
N ALA A 321 -12.07 -7.70 9.99
CA ALA A 321 -12.83 -6.45 10.12
C ALA A 321 -12.71 -5.85 11.54
N VAL A 322 -12.87 -6.67 12.58
CA VAL A 322 -12.71 -6.25 13.98
C VAL A 322 -11.29 -5.76 14.24
N TYR A 323 -10.29 -6.52 13.82
CA TYR A 323 -8.88 -6.14 13.93
C TYR A 323 -8.59 -4.82 13.19
N SER A 324 -9.02 -4.69 11.92
CA SER A 324 -8.78 -3.50 11.10
C SER A 324 -9.38 -2.24 11.73
N ILE A 325 -10.61 -2.31 12.24
CA ILE A 325 -11.27 -1.19 12.90
C ILE A 325 -10.50 -0.78 14.17
N ILE A 326 -10.13 -1.75 15.02
CA ILE A 326 -9.45 -1.48 16.28
C ILE A 326 -8.04 -0.95 16.02
N PHE A 327 -7.27 -1.64 15.15
CA PHE A 327 -5.89 -1.31 14.87
C PHE A 327 -5.77 0.04 14.17
N THR A 328 -6.51 0.23 13.07
CA THR A 328 -6.42 1.46 12.27
C THR A 328 -6.87 2.68 13.07
N LYS A 329 -8.02 2.61 13.76
CA LYS A 329 -8.49 3.74 14.58
C LYS A 329 -7.55 4.04 15.73
N LYS A 330 -7.23 3.06 16.58
CA LYS A 330 -6.41 3.31 17.79
C LYS A 330 -5.00 3.75 17.46
N ILE A 331 -4.35 3.11 16.49
CA ILE A 331 -2.95 3.43 16.16
C ILE A 331 -2.85 4.72 15.36
N MET A 332 -3.75 4.97 14.40
CA MET A 332 -3.77 6.25 13.68
C MET A 332 -4.11 7.42 14.60
N ASP A 333 -5.05 7.24 15.54
CA ASP A 333 -5.35 8.28 16.53
C ASP A 333 -4.18 8.53 17.48
N LEU A 334 -3.48 7.47 17.88
CA LEU A 334 -2.26 7.60 18.70
C LEU A 334 -1.15 8.33 17.91
N ALA A 335 -0.96 7.97 16.65
CA ALA A 335 0.00 8.62 15.76
C ALA A 335 -0.29 10.12 15.65
N LYS A 336 -1.55 10.48 15.35
CA LYS A 336 -1.98 11.87 15.25
C LYS A 336 -1.81 12.64 16.56
N LYS A 337 -2.25 12.08 17.68
CA LYS A 337 -2.19 12.74 18.99
C LYS A 337 -0.77 12.94 19.53
N LYS A 338 0.13 11.99 19.29
CA LYS A 338 1.45 11.97 19.91
C LYS A 338 2.56 12.56 19.05
N TYR A 339 2.43 12.44 17.72
CA TYR A 339 3.52 12.77 16.79
C TYR A 339 3.17 13.83 15.74
N VAL A 340 1.92 14.27 15.64
CA VAL A 340 1.51 15.41 14.80
C VAL A 340 1.19 16.60 15.74
N ALA A 341 2.19 17.06 16.47
CA ALA A 341 2.06 18.25 17.31
C ALA A 341 2.09 19.57 16.51
N GLU A 342 2.33 19.53 15.21
CA GLU A 342 2.57 20.73 14.38
C GLU A 342 1.35 21.30 13.66
N GLU A 343 0.18 20.62 13.64
CA GLU A 343 -1.04 21.26 13.10
C GLU A 343 -1.58 22.38 14.01
N GLY A 344 -1.05 22.53 15.23
CA GLY A 344 -1.45 23.59 16.17
C GLY A 344 -0.80 24.95 15.94
N ILE A 345 0.28 25.04 15.17
CA ILE A 345 1.04 26.30 14.99
C ILE A 345 0.45 27.16 13.85
N TYR A 346 -0.37 26.60 12.97
CA TYR A 346 -0.98 27.30 11.84
C TYR A 346 -2.47 27.63 12.02
N ARG A 347 -3.01 27.47 13.24
CA ARG A 347 -4.33 28.02 13.61
C ARG A 347 -4.14 29.18 14.57
N VAL A 348 -3.71 30.32 14.04
CA VAL A 348 -3.95 31.65 14.62
C VAL A 348 -4.57 32.49 13.54
#